data_c27462552fbda096494c12efdcffb413
#
_entry.id   c27462552fbda096494c12efdcffb413
#
_cell.length_a   1.000
_cell.length_b   1.000
_cell.length_c   1.000
_cell.angle_alpha   90.00
_cell.angle_beta   90.00
_cell.angle_gamma   90.00
#
_symmetry.space_group_name_H-M   'P 1'
#
loop_
_entity.id
_entity.type
_entity.pdbx_description
1 polymer ?
#
loop_
_entity_poly.entity_id
_entity_poly.type
_entity_poly.pdbx_seq_one_letter_code
_entity_poly.pdbx_strand_id
1 'polypeptide(L)'
;MTDEVAVVDQRPASMARMVLDRVAATPDREAFRYPVGDRWQSIDWRGVGDRVGTIAAGLLALGVRPEDRVAIAAGTRLEWVLADFGVLCAGAATTTVYPTTPAADVAFILRDSGSRVVFAEDDEQVAKLRAHRAELPELVRVVTLDGTPDGDWVIDLAELERLGRDHLLASPAAVDDAVAAAGPESLATLIYTSGTTGRPKGVRLVHDNWTYEGTAIQALRILSPDDLQYLWLPLSHSFGKVLLSAQLAVGFASAVDGRIPKLVENLAVIRPTFMAGAPRVFEKVQHRVTEMAGGGAKRRVFDWAMGVGGRVAALRRAGEEPAGLLKARHAVADRLVLGKLRARFGGRLRFFVSGSAPLSAEVAEFFHAAGVLILEGYGLTETSAASFVNRPDRFRFGTVGPPLPGTQVRIGEDGEVLVRGRGVMRGYHQLPEETAATLDGDGWLRTGDIGELDQAGFLRLTDRKKDLIKTSGGKYVAPQSIEVLFKAVCGYASELVVYGDGRPYCVALVALDPEPITAWAAAHGLGGLPFAELAAHERVRALIAADVEEVNRRLPRWETIKRFAILPRQLTVEDGDLTPSLKLKRRVVTAKHHELLESLYDQQ
;
A
#
# COMPACT_ATOMS: atom_id res chain seq x y z
N MET A 1 1.06 -21.42 -18.45
CA MET A 1 -0.24 -21.10 -17.78
C MET A 1 -0.87 -22.30 -17.07
N THR A 2 -0.83 -23.50 -17.61
CA THR A 2 -1.39 -24.71 -16.97
C THR A 2 -0.68 -25.09 -15.66
N ASP A 3 0.62 -24.92 -15.55
CA ASP A 3 1.42 -25.25 -14.35
C ASP A 3 1.17 -24.27 -13.19
N GLU A 4 1.07 -22.96 -13.49
CA GLU A 4 0.80 -21.93 -12.47
C GLU A 4 -0.61 -22.07 -11.85
N VAL A 5 -1.64 -22.41 -12.65
CA VAL A 5 -3.01 -22.62 -12.16
C VAL A 5 -3.07 -23.88 -11.30
N ALA A 6 -2.36 -24.94 -11.68
CA ALA A 6 -2.31 -26.18 -10.87
C ALA A 6 -1.71 -25.95 -9.47
N VAL A 7 -0.72 -25.05 -9.33
CA VAL A 7 -0.19 -24.63 -8.01
C VAL A 7 -1.27 -23.94 -7.19
N VAL A 8 -2.03 -23.02 -7.81
CA VAL A 8 -3.11 -22.30 -7.14
C VAL A 8 -4.22 -23.25 -6.64
N ASP A 9 -4.53 -24.30 -7.40
CA ASP A 9 -5.57 -25.26 -7.03
C ASP A 9 -5.19 -26.16 -5.83
N GLN A 10 -3.88 -26.24 -5.49
CA GLN A 10 -3.37 -27.00 -4.34
C GLN A 10 -3.25 -26.17 -3.05
N ARG A 11 -3.79 -24.94 -3.03
CA ARG A 11 -3.70 -24.06 -1.87
C ARG A 11 -4.35 -24.65 -0.61
N PRO A 12 -3.86 -24.30 0.60
CA PRO A 12 -4.47 -24.70 1.86
C PRO A 12 -5.92 -24.19 1.99
N ALA A 13 -6.72 -24.90 2.78
CA ALA A 13 -8.13 -24.57 3.00
C ALA A 13 -8.33 -23.22 3.72
N SER A 14 -7.39 -22.82 4.57
CA SER A 14 -7.48 -21.56 5.32
C SER A 14 -6.10 -20.93 5.55
N MET A 15 -6.08 -19.62 5.83
CA MET A 15 -4.88 -18.92 6.28
C MET A 15 -4.34 -19.48 7.59
N ALA A 16 -5.23 -19.86 8.51
CA ALA A 16 -4.83 -20.51 9.76
C ALA A 16 -4.04 -21.81 9.48
N ARG A 17 -4.52 -22.61 8.53
CA ARG A 17 -3.80 -23.80 8.09
C ARG A 17 -2.45 -23.48 7.45
N MET A 18 -2.38 -22.41 6.61
CA MET A 18 -1.10 -21.95 6.04
C MET A 18 -0.07 -21.57 7.11
N VAL A 19 -0.51 -20.95 8.22
CA VAL A 19 0.38 -20.62 9.35
C VAL A 19 0.97 -21.89 9.95
N LEU A 20 0.14 -22.85 10.32
CA LEU A 20 0.59 -24.12 10.91
C LEU A 20 1.49 -24.91 9.94
N ASP A 21 1.12 -24.98 8.66
CA ASP A 21 1.92 -25.66 7.65
C ASP A 21 3.30 -25.01 7.48
N ARG A 22 3.38 -23.66 7.53
CA ARG A 22 4.66 -22.95 7.45
C ARG A 22 5.53 -23.20 8.67
N VAL A 23 4.96 -23.16 9.87
CA VAL A 23 5.66 -23.47 11.11
C VAL A 23 6.22 -24.91 11.06
N ALA A 24 5.42 -25.88 10.63
CA ALA A 24 5.83 -27.26 10.52
C ALA A 24 6.90 -27.50 9.43
N ALA A 25 6.78 -26.82 8.29
CA ALA A 25 7.68 -27.01 7.16
C ALA A 25 9.10 -26.47 7.40
N THR A 26 9.25 -25.36 8.13
CA THR A 26 10.54 -24.68 8.30
C THR A 26 10.71 -24.08 9.70
N PRO A 27 10.57 -24.88 10.79
CA PRO A 27 10.50 -24.36 12.16
C PRO A 27 11.74 -23.54 12.57
N ASP A 28 12.92 -23.92 12.13
CA ASP A 28 14.18 -23.31 12.54
C ASP A 28 14.67 -22.20 11.57
N ARG A 29 13.88 -21.90 10.51
CA ARG A 29 14.20 -20.77 9.62
C ARG A 29 13.70 -19.46 10.22
N GLU A 30 14.47 -18.39 10.01
CA GLU A 30 14.07 -17.04 10.35
C GLU A 30 12.73 -16.68 9.69
N ALA A 31 11.75 -16.25 10.49
CA ALA A 31 10.45 -15.79 10.04
C ALA A 31 10.42 -14.27 9.95
N PHE A 32 10.78 -13.60 11.06
CA PHE A 32 10.72 -12.16 11.14
C PHE A 32 11.97 -11.57 11.80
N ARG A 33 12.37 -10.39 11.33
CA ARG A 33 13.24 -9.42 12.03
C ARG A 33 12.40 -8.24 12.47
N TYR A 34 12.68 -7.72 13.65
CA TYR A 34 11.94 -6.60 14.22
C TYR A 34 12.85 -5.77 15.13
N PRO A 35 12.60 -4.45 15.25
CA PRO A 35 13.40 -3.59 16.11
C PRO A 35 12.99 -3.72 17.57
N VAL A 36 13.99 -3.78 18.46
CA VAL A 36 13.84 -3.62 19.91
C VAL A 36 14.82 -2.52 20.35
N GLY A 37 14.27 -1.34 20.62
CA GLY A 37 15.09 -0.13 20.75
C GLY A 37 15.84 0.15 19.44
N ASP A 38 17.18 0.25 19.52
CA ASP A 38 18.05 0.49 18.36
C ASP A 38 18.64 -0.79 17.74
N ARG A 39 18.21 -1.97 18.19
CA ARG A 39 18.73 -3.26 17.72
C ARG A 39 17.66 -4.05 16.98
N TRP A 40 18.08 -4.76 15.95
CA TRP A 40 17.25 -5.74 15.27
C TRP A 40 17.40 -7.09 15.96
N GLN A 41 16.25 -7.72 16.28
CA GLN A 41 16.14 -9.09 16.74
C GLN A 41 15.44 -9.93 15.69
N SER A 42 15.56 -11.24 15.77
CA SER A 42 14.84 -12.17 14.90
C SER A 42 14.10 -13.23 15.70
N ILE A 43 13.04 -13.74 15.11
CA ILE A 43 12.27 -14.88 15.58
C ILE A 43 12.14 -15.88 14.43
N ASP A 44 12.31 -17.16 14.74
CA ASP A 44 12.09 -18.26 13.79
C ASP A 44 10.60 -18.68 13.73
N TRP A 45 10.28 -19.57 12.80
CA TRP A 45 8.90 -20.03 12.65
C TRP A 45 8.41 -20.84 13.86
N ARG A 46 9.29 -21.53 14.59
CA ARG A 46 8.93 -22.21 15.85
C ARG A 46 8.45 -21.20 16.89
N GLY A 47 9.23 -20.16 17.14
CA GLY A 47 8.87 -19.11 18.08
C GLY A 47 7.61 -18.35 17.66
N VAL A 48 7.38 -18.14 16.34
CA VAL A 48 6.11 -17.60 15.83
C VAL A 48 4.95 -18.56 16.17
N GLY A 49 5.12 -19.86 15.90
CA GLY A 49 4.10 -20.88 16.19
C GLY A 49 3.72 -20.92 17.67
N ASP A 50 4.71 -20.90 18.56
CA ASP A 50 4.49 -20.93 20.02
C ASP A 50 3.69 -19.70 20.47
N ARG A 51 4.05 -18.51 20.01
CA ARG A 51 3.34 -17.27 20.37
C ARG A 51 1.95 -17.20 19.75
N VAL A 52 1.81 -17.55 18.48
CA VAL A 52 0.51 -17.60 17.78
C VAL A 52 -0.43 -18.58 18.47
N GLY A 53 0.07 -19.76 18.86
CA GLY A 53 -0.72 -20.76 19.60
C GLY A 53 -1.22 -20.22 20.95
N THR A 54 -0.37 -19.54 21.72
CA THR A 54 -0.79 -18.95 23.01
C THR A 54 -1.74 -17.78 22.85
N ILE A 55 -1.57 -16.93 21.84
CA ILE A 55 -2.51 -15.83 21.53
C ILE A 55 -3.87 -16.39 21.11
N ALA A 56 -3.89 -17.38 20.20
CA ALA A 56 -5.14 -18.02 19.76
C ALA A 56 -5.90 -18.64 20.93
N ALA A 57 -5.21 -19.41 21.76
CA ALA A 57 -5.80 -20.04 22.96
C ALA A 57 -6.28 -18.98 23.98
N GLY A 58 -5.57 -17.86 24.13
CA GLY A 58 -5.99 -16.75 24.97
C GLY A 58 -7.30 -16.10 24.47
N LEU A 59 -7.45 -15.93 23.15
CA LEU A 59 -8.69 -15.45 22.55
C LEU A 59 -9.85 -16.45 22.79
N LEU A 60 -9.61 -17.75 22.65
CA LEU A 60 -10.58 -18.80 22.98
C LEU A 60 -10.97 -18.76 24.47
N ALA A 61 -10.00 -18.56 25.38
CA ALA A 61 -10.26 -18.38 26.82
C ALA A 61 -11.11 -17.13 27.12
N LEU A 62 -11.00 -16.06 26.33
CA LEU A 62 -11.85 -14.88 26.40
C LEU A 62 -13.25 -15.09 25.78
N GLY A 63 -13.55 -16.30 25.29
CA GLY A 63 -14.84 -16.67 24.70
C GLY A 63 -15.03 -16.24 23.26
N VAL A 64 -13.95 -15.97 22.53
CA VAL A 64 -13.99 -15.77 21.07
C VAL A 64 -14.39 -17.08 20.39
N ARG A 65 -15.32 -16.97 19.46
CA ARG A 65 -15.92 -18.09 18.72
C ARG A 65 -15.58 -18.03 17.23
N PRO A 66 -15.80 -19.10 16.47
CA PRO A 66 -15.62 -19.08 15.03
C PRO A 66 -16.34 -17.90 14.36
N GLU A 67 -15.62 -17.21 13.47
CA GLU A 67 -16.07 -16.00 12.74
C GLU A 67 -16.40 -14.78 13.62
N ASP A 68 -16.18 -14.80 14.95
CA ASP A 68 -16.17 -13.57 15.72
C ASP A 68 -15.10 -12.61 15.18
N ARG A 69 -15.35 -11.31 15.27
CA ARG A 69 -14.38 -10.31 14.81
C ARG A 69 -13.52 -9.87 15.97
N VAL A 70 -12.22 -9.85 15.69
CA VAL A 70 -11.20 -9.29 16.58
C VAL A 70 -10.50 -8.17 15.84
N ALA A 71 -10.53 -6.97 16.39
CA ALA A 71 -9.92 -5.82 15.72
C ALA A 71 -8.45 -5.66 16.10
N ILE A 72 -7.66 -5.11 15.17
CA ILE A 72 -6.27 -4.72 15.42
C ILE A 72 -6.09 -3.25 15.04
N ALA A 73 -5.90 -2.40 16.05
CA ALA A 73 -5.68 -0.96 15.94
C ALA A 73 -4.21 -0.64 16.28
N ALA A 74 -3.31 -0.98 15.36
CA ALA A 74 -1.89 -0.81 15.55
C ALA A 74 -1.15 -0.60 14.23
N GLY A 75 0.03 0.01 14.30
CA GLY A 75 0.97 0.15 13.19
C GLY A 75 1.62 -1.17 12.79
N THR A 76 2.44 -1.13 11.73
CA THR A 76 3.13 -2.32 11.22
C THR A 76 4.29 -2.69 12.14
N ARG A 77 4.12 -3.78 12.87
CA ARG A 77 5.05 -4.32 13.86
C ARG A 77 4.85 -5.83 14.03
N LEU A 78 5.80 -6.52 14.67
CA LEU A 78 5.72 -7.97 14.86
C LEU A 78 4.43 -8.38 15.59
N GLU A 79 4.05 -7.67 16.65
CA GLU A 79 2.88 -7.99 17.47
C GLU A 79 1.57 -7.91 16.67
N TRP A 80 1.50 -7.03 15.67
CA TRP A 80 0.38 -6.99 14.73
C TRP A 80 0.26 -8.32 13.95
N VAL A 81 1.39 -8.83 13.45
CA VAL A 81 1.44 -10.11 12.71
C VAL A 81 1.04 -11.27 13.59
N LEU A 82 1.58 -11.33 14.83
CA LEU A 82 1.27 -12.38 15.79
C LEU A 82 -0.20 -12.36 16.21
N ALA A 83 -0.76 -11.17 16.42
CA ALA A 83 -2.19 -10.99 16.71
C ALA A 83 -3.06 -11.48 15.55
N ASP A 84 -2.77 -11.06 14.30
CA ASP A 84 -3.51 -11.50 13.12
C ASP A 84 -3.50 -13.01 12.93
N PHE A 85 -2.32 -13.64 13.03
CA PHE A 85 -2.20 -15.08 12.93
C PHE A 85 -2.90 -15.78 14.10
N GLY A 86 -2.81 -15.23 15.32
CA GLY A 86 -3.52 -15.74 16.49
C GLY A 86 -5.04 -15.68 16.35
N VAL A 87 -5.57 -14.57 15.82
CA VAL A 87 -6.99 -14.40 15.51
C VAL A 87 -7.45 -15.45 14.50
N LEU A 88 -6.71 -15.63 13.41
CA LEU A 88 -7.06 -16.62 12.38
C LEU A 88 -6.98 -18.06 12.94
N CYS A 89 -5.96 -18.38 13.76
CA CYS A 89 -5.82 -19.69 14.38
C CYS A 89 -6.85 -19.96 15.50
N ALA A 90 -7.47 -18.91 16.06
CA ALA A 90 -8.65 -19.04 16.93
C ALA A 90 -9.97 -19.27 16.15
N GLY A 91 -9.91 -19.37 14.81
CA GLY A 91 -11.08 -19.48 13.94
C GLY A 91 -11.88 -18.18 13.80
N ALA A 92 -11.33 -17.06 14.26
CA ALA A 92 -11.94 -15.73 14.22
C ALA A 92 -11.48 -14.93 12.99
N ALA A 93 -12.10 -13.79 12.75
CA ALA A 93 -11.79 -12.90 11.64
C ALA A 93 -11.16 -11.59 12.13
N THR A 94 -10.10 -11.15 11.47
CA THR A 94 -9.42 -9.88 11.78
C THR A 94 -10.19 -8.70 11.19
N THR A 95 -10.56 -7.73 12.04
CA THR A 95 -11.02 -6.40 11.60
C THR A 95 -9.83 -5.43 11.67
N THR A 96 -9.49 -4.80 10.55
CA THR A 96 -8.32 -3.92 10.53
C THR A 96 -8.70 -2.47 10.79
N VAL A 97 -7.95 -1.80 11.68
CA VAL A 97 -8.11 -0.38 12.01
C VAL A 97 -6.76 0.32 11.89
N TYR A 98 -6.71 1.44 11.17
CA TYR A 98 -5.50 2.26 11.13
C TYR A 98 -5.33 3.02 12.45
N PRO A 99 -4.11 3.13 13.01
CA PRO A 99 -3.88 3.91 14.24
C PRO A 99 -4.22 5.40 14.05
N THR A 100 -4.16 5.91 12.82
CA THR A 100 -4.54 7.29 12.46
C THR A 100 -6.05 7.50 12.31
N THR A 101 -6.86 6.46 12.45
CA THR A 101 -8.32 6.58 12.34
C THR A 101 -8.88 7.41 13.49
N PRO A 102 -9.73 8.44 13.23
CA PRO A 102 -10.39 9.23 14.27
C PRO A 102 -11.25 8.36 15.20
N ALA A 103 -11.38 8.76 16.48
CA ALA A 103 -12.08 7.98 17.50
C ALA A 103 -13.52 7.60 17.12
N ALA A 104 -14.28 8.53 16.52
CA ALA A 104 -15.65 8.27 16.07
C ALA A 104 -15.73 7.21 14.95
N ASP A 105 -14.75 7.22 14.03
CA ASP A 105 -14.68 6.22 12.96
C ASP A 105 -14.22 4.86 13.51
N VAL A 106 -13.32 4.84 14.51
CA VAL A 106 -12.95 3.61 15.22
C VAL A 106 -14.19 3.00 15.88
N ALA A 107 -14.95 3.80 16.63
CA ALA A 107 -16.19 3.35 17.27
C ALA A 107 -17.21 2.82 16.24
N PHE A 108 -17.36 3.50 15.10
CA PHE A 108 -18.21 3.03 14.02
C PHE A 108 -17.75 1.66 13.49
N ILE A 109 -16.46 1.50 13.17
CA ILE A 109 -15.89 0.25 12.62
C ILE A 109 -16.11 -0.91 13.59
N LEU A 110 -15.85 -0.69 14.89
CA LEU A 110 -15.98 -1.74 15.90
C LEU A 110 -17.43 -2.16 16.13
N ARG A 111 -18.35 -1.20 16.13
CA ARG A 111 -19.78 -1.48 16.27
C ARG A 111 -20.35 -2.17 15.03
N ASP A 112 -20.01 -1.68 13.82
CA ASP A 112 -20.48 -2.24 12.56
C ASP A 112 -19.96 -3.66 12.35
N SER A 113 -18.68 -3.91 12.65
CA SER A 113 -18.09 -5.24 12.61
C SER A 113 -18.57 -6.15 13.74
N GLY A 114 -19.09 -5.63 14.86
CA GLY A 114 -19.37 -6.37 16.08
C GLY A 114 -18.10 -6.97 16.70
N SER A 115 -17.00 -6.22 16.72
CA SER A 115 -15.72 -6.70 17.25
C SER A 115 -15.79 -6.96 18.74
N ARG A 116 -15.38 -8.16 19.17
CA ARG A 116 -15.43 -8.62 20.57
C ARG A 116 -14.16 -8.32 21.35
N VAL A 117 -13.02 -8.37 20.70
CA VAL A 117 -11.70 -8.04 21.27
C VAL A 117 -11.01 -7.05 20.35
N VAL A 118 -10.22 -6.12 20.91
CA VAL A 118 -9.38 -5.18 20.16
C VAL A 118 -7.96 -5.26 20.67
N PHE A 119 -7.01 -5.52 19.77
CA PHE A 119 -5.59 -5.25 20.03
C PHE A 119 -5.34 -3.77 19.77
N ALA A 120 -4.94 -3.02 20.81
CA ALA A 120 -4.67 -1.59 20.77
C ALA A 120 -3.16 -1.34 20.94
N GLU A 121 -2.55 -0.53 20.06
CA GLU A 121 -1.10 -0.32 20.08
C GLU A 121 -0.62 0.26 21.41
N ASP A 122 -1.27 1.34 21.87
CA ASP A 122 -0.82 2.16 23.00
C ASP A 122 -1.99 2.81 23.74
N ASP A 123 -1.66 3.66 24.71
CA ASP A 123 -2.64 4.39 25.50
C ASP A 123 -3.47 5.39 24.67
N GLU A 124 -2.96 5.89 23.54
CA GLU A 124 -3.75 6.74 22.62
C GLU A 124 -4.90 5.93 22.00
N GLN A 125 -4.61 4.73 21.50
CA GLN A 125 -5.66 3.87 20.94
C GLN A 125 -6.64 3.42 22.03
N VAL A 126 -6.17 3.09 23.23
CA VAL A 126 -7.02 2.74 24.38
C VAL A 126 -7.93 3.93 24.74
N ALA A 127 -7.43 5.17 24.73
CA ALA A 127 -8.22 6.36 25.01
C ALA A 127 -9.37 6.56 24.00
N LYS A 128 -9.11 6.32 22.70
CA LYS A 128 -10.17 6.35 21.66
C LYS A 128 -11.30 5.35 21.97
N LEU A 129 -10.94 4.14 22.43
CA LEU A 129 -11.91 3.11 22.80
C LEU A 129 -12.69 3.48 24.07
N ARG A 130 -12.01 4.00 25.09
CA ARG A 130 -12.63 4.43 26.35
C ARG A 130 -13.66 5.55 26.14
N ALA A 131 -13.36 6.51 25.25
CA ALA A 131 -14.25 7.62 24.92
C ALA A 131 -15.61 7.16 24.35
N HIS A 132 -15.65 5.98 23.72
CA HIS A 132 -16.84 5.42 23.08
C HIS A 132 -17.30 4.07 23.70
N ARG A 133 -16.81 3.71 24.89
CA ARG A 133 -17.07 2.39 25.51
C ARG A 133 -18.56 2.05 25.60
N ALA A 134 -19.40 3.04 25.90
CA ALA A 134 -20.85 2.84 26.00
C ALA A 134 -21.52 2.49 24.66
N GLU A 135 -20.88 2.83 23.53
CA GLU A 135 -21.36 2.52 22.18
C GLU A 135 -20.89 1.14 21.68
N LEU A 136 -20.05 0.43 22.45
CA LEU A 136 -19.38 -0.82 22.07
C LEU A 136 -19.77 -1.98 23.01
N PRO A 137 -21.06 -2.37 23.10
CA PRO A 137 -21.52 -3.38 24.04
C PRO A 137 -20.94 -4.78 23.75
N GLU A 138 -20.57 -5.07 22.50
CA GLU A 138 -19.98 -6.34 22.11
C GLU A 138 -18.50 -6.47 22.49
N LEU A 139 -17.81 -5.35 22.76
CA LEU A 139 -16.39 -5.33 23.06
C LEU A 139 -16.13 -5.78 24.51
N VAL A 140 -15.69 -7.02 24.65
CA VAL A 140 -15.48 -7.67 25.96
C VAL A 140 -14.10 -7.35 26.55
N ARG A 141 -13.06 -7.19 25.73
CA ARG A 141 -11.67 -6.92 26.15
C ARG A 141 -10.91 -6.05 25.17
N VAL A 142 -10.00 -5.28 25.70
CA VAL A 142 -8.92 -4.60 24.97
C VAL A 142 -7.60 -5.25 25.38
N VAL A 143 -6.79 -5.63 24.40
CA VAL A 143 -5.43 -6.14 24.60
C VAL A 143 -4.46 -5.06 24.15
N THR A 144 -3.75 -4.42 25.08
CA THR A 144 -2.77 -3.40 24.72
C THR A 144 -1.41 -4.00 24.42
N LEU A 145 -0.69 -3.44 23.43
CA LEU A 145 0.65 -3.87 23.07
C LEU A 145 1.71 -3.14 23.91
N ASP A 146 1.64 -1.79 23.95
CA ASP A 146 2.57 -0.93 24.67
C ASP A 146 1.87 0.00 25.68
N GLY A 147 0.54 -0.07 25.80
CA GLY A 147 -0.22 0.75 26.73
C GLY A 147 -0.30 0.18 28.15
N THR A 148 -1.01 0.89 29.01
CA THR A 148 -1.16 0.57 30.44
C THR A 148 -2.39 -0.30 30.68
N PRO A 149 -2.25 -1.56 31.16
CA PRO A 149 -3.40 -2.38 31.53
C PRO A 149 -4.08 -1.85 32.80
N ASP A 150 -5.42 -2.04 32.89
CA ASP A 150 -6.20 -1.69 34.08
C ASP A 150 -6.59 -2.94 34.92
N GLY A 151 -6.21 -4.11 34.43
CA GLY A 151 -6.47 -5.39 35.10
C GLY A 151 -7.91 -5.90 34.96
N ASP A 152 -8.81 -5.13 34.35
CA ASP A 152 -10.22 -5.49 34.10
C ASP A 152 -10.51 -5.49 32.58
N TRP A 153 -10.85 -4.36 32.03
CA TRP A 153 -11.23 -4.25 30.63
C TRP A 153 -10.03 -4.22 29.67
N VAL A 154 -8.92 -3.61 30.10
CA VAL A 154 -7.66 -3.55 29.37
C VAL A 154 -6.65 -4.50 30.01
N ILE A 155 -6.21 -5.50 29.26
CA ILE A 155 -5.10 -6.40 29.60
C ILE A 155 -3.92 -6.19 28.65
N ASP A 156 -2.73 -6.58 29.02
CA ASP A 156 -1.59 -6.59 28.10
C ASP A 156 -1.49 -7.92 27.33
N LEU A 157 -0.63 -7.91 26.32
CA LEU A 157 -0.41 -9.09 25.47
C LEU A 157 0.17 -10.28 26.30
N ALA A 158 1.00 -10.00 27.30
CA ALA A 158 1.59 -11.04 28.15
C ALA A 158 0.53 -11.77 28.99
N GLU A 159 -0.46 -11.04 29.48
CA GLU A 159 -1.62 -11.61 30.19
C GLU A 159 -2.50 -12.45 29.25
N LEU A 160 -2.75 -11.98 28.01
CA LEU A 160 -3.46 -12.79 27.02
C LEU A 160 -2.71 -14.10 26.73
N GLU A 161 -1.40 -14.04 26.53
CA GLU A 161 -0.58 -15.24 26.32
C GLU A 161 -0.56 -16.15 27.56
N ARG A 162 -0.63 -15.60 28.78
CA ARG A 162 -0.75 -16.37 30.02
C ARG A 162 -2.09 -17.11 30.07
N LEU A 163 -3.20 -16.42 29.79
CA LEU A 163 -4.54 -17.03 29.70
C LEU A 163 -4.55 -18.16 28.66
N GLY A 164 -3.85 -17.96 27.54
CA GLY A 164 -3.73 -18.97 26.50
C GLY A 164 -2.96 -20.20 26.95
N ARG A 165 -1.85 -20.06 27.69
CA ARG A 165 -1.11 -21.19 28.25
C ARG A 165 -1.99 -21.98 29.22
N ASP A 166 -2.71 -21.32 30.10
CA ASP A 166 -3.62 -21.98 31.05
C ASP A 166 -4.75 -22.71 30.31
N HIS A 167 -5.28 -22.12 29.24
CA HIS A 167 -6.31 -22.76 28.42
C HIS A 167 -5.79 -24.00 27.69
N LEU A 168 -4.58 -23.97 27.13
CA LEU A 168 -3.95 -25.14 26.50
C LEU A 168 -3.62 -26.26 27.46
N LEU A 169 -3.33 -25.97 28.74
CA LEU A 169 -3.17 -27.00 29.76
C LEU A 169 -4.49 -27.74 30.02
N ALA A 170 -5.62 -27.05 29.96
CA ALA A 170 -6.95 -27.64 30.14
C ALA A 170 -7.49 -28.28 28.85
N SER A 171 -7.14 -27.77 27.70
CA SER A 171 -7.67 -28.16 26.38
C SER A 171 -6.55 -28.12 25.32
N PRO A 172 -5.64 -29.12 25.30
CA PRO A 172 -4.45 -29.08 24.43
C PRO A 172 -4.74 -29.00 22.92
N ALA A 173 -5.89 -29.53 22.47
CA ALA A 173 -6.29 -29.52 21.06
C ALA A 173 -7.10 -28.29 20.63
N ALA A 174 -7.40 -27.35 21.54
CA ALA A 174 -8.35 -26.26 21.28
C ALA A 174 -7.99 -25.40 20.03
N VAL A 175 -6.72 -25.11 19.81
CA VAL A 175 -6.26 -24.33 18.63
C VAL A 175 -6.30 -25.18 17.36
N ASP A 176 -5.86 -26.45 17.43
CA ASP A 176 -5.92 -27.38 16.28
C ASP A 176 -7.36 -27.60 15.82
N ASP A 177 -8.29 -27.78 16.77
CA ASP A 177 -9.72 -27.92 16.50
C ASP A 177 -10.30 -26.65 15.85
N ALA A 178 -9.95 -25.47 16.35
CA ALA A 178 -10.37 -24.19 15.78
C ALA A 178 -9.85 -24.00 14.34
N VAL A 179 -8.58 -24.34 14.10
CA VAL A 179 -7.97 -24.30 12.76
C VAL A 179 -8.63 -25.29 11.81
N ALA A 180 -8.93 -26.51 12.28
CA ALA A 180 -9.59 -27.54 11.48
C ALA A 180 -11.03 -27.17 11.11
N ALA A 181 -11.72 -26.39 11.96
CA ALA A 181 -13.07 -25.91 11.70
C ALA A 181 -13.12 -24.75 10.67
N ALA A 182 -12.02 -24.00 10.48
CA ALA A 182 -11.96 -22.89 9.57
C ALA A 182 -11.84 -23.37 8.10
N GLY A 183 -12.90 -23.20 7.33
CA GLY A 183 -12.96 -23.56 5.90
C GLY A 183 -12.62 -22.41 4.95
N PRO A 184 -12.56 -22.70 3.63
CA PRO A 184 -12.26 -21.69 2.60
C PRO A 184 -13.24 -20.50 2.59
N GLU A 185 -14.52 -20.75 2.86
CA GLU A 185 -15.58 -19.74 2.86
C GLU A 185 -15.79 -19.05 4.23
N SER A 186 -15.08 -19.52 5.29
CA SER A 186 -15.10 -18.83 6.58
C SER A 186 -14.50 -17.43 6.46
N LEU A 187 -15.08 -16.47 7.18
CA LEU A 187 -14.60 -15.08 7.19
C LEU A 187 -13.19 -15.03 7.79
N ALA A 188 -12.26 -14.43 7.06
CA ALA A 188 -10.88 -14.25 7.52
C ALA A 188 -10.59 -12.80 7.91
N THR A 189 -11.14 -11.83 7.16
CA THR A 189 -10.82 -10.42 7.38
C THR A 189 -11.97 -9.51 6.99
N LEU A 190 -12.21 -8.47 7.79
CA LEU A 190 -12.96 -7.28 7.41
C LEU A 190 -11.99 -6.11 7.27
N ILE A 191 -11.85 -5.58 6.06
CA ILE A 191 -11.06 -4.38 5.79
C ILE A 191 -12.00 -3.24 5.45
N TYR A 192 -11.98 -2.18 6.27
CA TYR A 192 -12.80 -1.01 6.05
C TYR A 192 -12.14 -0.05 5.07
N THR A 193 -12.80 0.15 3.92
CA THR A 193 -12.36 1.12 2.91
C THR A 193 -13.14 2.41 3.06
N SER A 194 -12.43 3.54 3.02
CA SER A 194 -13.08 4.85 2.96
C SER A 194 -13.71 5.01 1.57
N GLY A 195 -15.01 4.74 1.48
CA GLY A 195 -15.77 5.07 0.28
C GLY A 195 -15.67 6.57 -0.02
N THR A 196 -15.68 6.95 -1.29
CA THR A 196 -15.64 8.36 -1.71
C THR A 196 -16.91 9.13 -1.39
N THR A 197 -17.92 8.47 -0.85
CA THR A 197 -19.29 8.98 -0.70
C THR A 197 -19.82 8.98 0.74
N GLY A 198 -19.02 8.59 1.76
CA GLY A 198 -19.56 8.55 3.12
C GLY A 198 -18.76 7.70 4.10
N ARG A 199 -19.48 6.97 4.95
CA ARG A 199 -18.90 6.10 5.98
C ARG A 199 -18.07 4.96 5.38
N PRO A 200 -17.04 4.47 6.08
CA PRO A 200 -16.25 3.32 5.64
C PRO A 200 -17.13 2.08 5.41
N LYS A 201 -16.79 1.29 4.37
CA LYS A 201 -17.47 0.03 4.04
C LYS A 201 -16.56 -1.15 4.38
N GLY A 202 -17.06 -2.13 5.13
CA GLY A 202 -16.33 -3.35 5.47
C GLY A 202 -16.31 -4.34 4.31
N VAL A 203 -15.16 -4.57 3.70
CA VAL A 203 -14.96 -5.57 2.64
C VAL A 203 -14.80 -6.94 3.30
N ARG A 204 -15.66 -7.90 2.92
CA ARG A 204 -15.65 -9.27 3.47
C ARG A 204 -14.72 -10.15 2.65
N LEU A 205 -13.59 -10.52 3.25
CA LEU A 205 -12.60 -11.40 2.66
C LEU A 205 -12.55 -12.71 3.44
N VAL A 206 -12.77 -13.83 2.74
CA VAL A 206 -12.73 -15.18 3.30
C VAL A 206 -11.33 -15.77 3.23
N HIS A 207 -11.11 -16.90 3.89
CA HIS A 207 -9.82 -17.57 3.87
C HIS A 207 -9.35 -17.92 2.45
N ASP A 208 -10.26 -18.35 1.57
CA ASP A 208 -9.94 -18.67 0.17
C ASP A 208 -9.32 -17.50 -0.60
N ASN A 209 -9.75 -16.28 -0.30
CA ASN A 209 -9.18 -15.07 -0.93
C ASN A 209 -7.68 -14.96 -0.63
N TRP A 210 -7.28 -15.09 0.62
CA TRP A 210 -5.90 -14.92 1.05
C TRP A 210 -4.99 -16.09 0.71
N THR A 211 -5.51 -17.33 0.81
CA THR A 211 -4.74 -18.52 0.38
C THR A 211 -4.51 -18.51 -1.12
N TYR A 212 -5.50 -18.04 -1.89
CA TYR A 212 -5.34 -17.78 -3.33
C TYR A 212 -4.23 -16.77 -3.60
N GLU A 213 -4.23 -15.60 -2.95
CA GLU A 213 -3.23 -14.55 -3.15
C GLU A 213 -1.82 -15.08 -2.89
N GLY A 214 -1.60 -15.74 -1.75
CA GLY A 214 -0.29 -16.28 -1.41
C GLY A 214 0.21 -17.31 -2.42
N THR A 215 -0.64 -18.26 -2.82
CA THR A 215 -0.26 -19.31 -3.77
C THR A 215 -0.16 -18.81 -5.20
N ALA A 216 -0.95 -17.81 -5.61
CA ALA A 216 -0.83 -17.18 -6.91
C ALA A 216 0.52 -16.45 -7.05
N ILE A 217 0.95 -15.72 -6.00
CA ILE A 217 2.27 -15.09 -5.98
C ILE A 217 3.39 -16.15 -5.97
N GLN A 218 3.25 -17.23 -5.21
CA GLN A 218 4.20 -18.35 -5.21
C GLN A 218 4.32 -18.97 -6.62
N ALA A 219 3.22 -19.15 -7.33
CA ALA A 219 3.18 -19.72 -8.67
C ALA A 219 3.96 -18.88 -9.70
N LEU A 220 4.11 -17.58 -9.49
CA LEU A 220 4.92 -16.70 -10.35
C LEU A 220 6.41 -16.99 -10.26
N ARG A 221 6.89 -17.66 -9.21
CA ARG A 221 8.31 -18.01 -8.97
C ARG A 221 9.28 -16.81 -8.99
N ILE A 222 8.78 -15.60 -8.70
CA ILE A 222 9.59 -14.38 -8.62
C ILE A 222 10.25 -14.20 -7.25
N LEU A 223 9.72 -14.88 -6.23
CA LEU A 223 10.22 -14.92 -4.86
C LEU A 223 10.68 -16.33 -4.49
N SER A 224 11.64 -16.41 -3.59
CA SER A 224 12.21 -17.66 -3.09
C SER A 224 12.31 -17.67 -1.56
N PRO A 225 12.46 -18.82 -0.92
CA PRO A 225 12.66 -18.90 0.52
C PRO A 225 13.91 -18.16 1.03
N ASP A 226 14.89 -17.86 0.17
CA ASP A 226 16.12 -17.15 0.53
C ASP A 226 16.01 -15.63 0.41
N ASP A 227 14.84 -15.14 0.02
CA ASP A 227 14.57 -13.70 -0.02
C ASP A 227 14.39 -13.12 1.38
N LEU A 228 14.67 -11.83 1.49
CA LEU A 228 14.40 -11.01 2.66
C LEU A 228 13.55 -9.82 2.23
N GLN A 229 12.34 -9.76 2.75
CA GLN A 229 11.44 -8.62 2.58
C GLN A 229 11.74 -7.53 3.60
N TYR A 230 11.57 -6.25 3.23
CA TYR A 230 11.33 -5.19 4.21
C TYR A 230 9.85 -4.81 4.18
N LEU A 231 9.12 -5.18 5.24
CA LEU A 231 7.68 -4.96 5.40
C LEU A 231 7.43 -3.75 6.29
N TRP A 232 7.11 -2.63 5.66
CA TRP A 232 6.82 -1.34 6.30
C TRP A 232 5.40 -0.84 6.00
N LEU A 233 4.76 -1.41 4.96
CA LEU A 233 3.41 -1.04 4.56
C LEU A 233 2.40 -1.32 5.68
N PRO A 234 1.35 -0.49 5.82
CA PRO A 234 0.30 -0.73 6.81
C PRO A 234 -0.33 -2.13 6.64
N LEU A 235 -0.25 -2.93 7.69
CA LEU A 235 -0.89 -4.25 7.73
C LEU A 235 -2.41 -4.15 7.83
N SER A 236 -2.92 -2.99 8.23
CA SER A 236 -4.36 -2.66 8.17
C SER A 236 -4.87 -2.49 6.72
N HIS A 237 -3.98 -2.40 5.74
CA HIS A 237 -4.30 -2.34 4.31
C HIS A 237 -4.10 -3.70 3.65
N SER A 238 -4.95 -4.05 2.69
CA SER A 238 -4.84 -5.31 1.93
C SER A 238 -3.46 -5.53 1.30
N PHE A 239 -2.79 -4.46 0.82
CA PHE A 239 -1.44 -4.55 0.24
C PHE A 239 -0.36 -4.98 1.25
N GLY A 240 -0.44 -4.54 2.52
CA GLY A 240 0.44 -5.06 3.57
C GLY A 240 0.14 -6.52 3.89
N LYS A 241 -1.15 -6.86 4.00
CA LYS A 241 -1.59 -8.20 4.38
C LYS A 241 -1.29 -9.27 3.32
N VAL A 242 -1.41 -8.97 2.03
CA VAL A 242 -1.07 -9.93 0.96
C VAL A 242 0.40 -10.36 1.00
N LEU A 243 1.29 -9.50 1.49
CA LEU A 243 2.70 -9.83 1.65
C LEU A 243 2.94 -10.88 2.75
N LEU A 244 2.08 -10.93 3.78
CA LEU A 244 2.08 -12.01 4.77
C LEU A 244 1.58 -13.32 4.15
N SER A 245 0.54 -13.28 3.32
CA SER A 245 0.06 -14.47 2.59
C SER A 245 1.15 -15.02 1.66
N ALA A 246 1.86 -14.14 0.95
CA ALA A 246 3.00 -14.52 0.10
C ALA A 246 4.15 -15.11 0.93
N GLN A 247 4.44 -14.55 2.11
CA GLN A 247 5.46 -15.07 3.02
C GLN A 247 5.12 -16.48 3.50
N LEU A 248 3.89 -16.71 3.92
CA LEU A 248 3.42 -18.03 4.34
C LEU A 248 3.53 -19.06 3.21
N ALA A 249 3.15 -18.70 1.99
CA ALA A 249 3.22 -19.59 0.84
C ALA A 249 4.66 -19.90 0.42
N VAL A 250 5.52 -18.87 0.30
CA VAL A 250 6.89 -19.02 -0.23
C VAL A 250 7.91 -19.40 0.86
N GLY A 251 7.82 -18.79 2.05
CA GLY A 251 8.70 -19.09 3.19
C GLY A 251 9.93 -18.19 3.30
N PHE A 252 9.94 -17.00 2.73
CA PHE A 252 10.99 -15.99 2.92
C PHE A 252 10.88 -15.31 4.30
N ALA A 253 11.97 -14.66 4.75
CA ALA A 253 11.97 -13.86 5.96
C ALA A 253 11.48 -12.42 5.72
N SER A 254 10.85 -11.79 6.72
CA SER A 254 10.41 -10.39 6.66
C SER A 254 11.00 -9.57 7.80
N ALA A 255 11.65 -8.44 7.47
CA ALA A 255 11.97 -7.42 8.45
C ALA A 255 10.78 -6.47 8.58
N VAL A 256 10.17 -6.40 9.77
CA VAL A 256 8.91 -5.67 10.01
C VAL A 256 9.19 -4.41 10.82
N ASP A 257 8.95 -3.25 10.21
CA ASP A 257 9.01 -1.94 10.88
C ASP A 257 8.25 -0.89 10.08
N GLY A 258 7.11 -0.43 10.58
CA GLY A 258 6.25 0.56 9.93
C GLY A 258 6.66 2.02 10.11
N ARG A 259 7.75 2.32 10.82
CA ARG A 259 8.19 3.68 11.10
C ARG A 259 8.76 4.36 9.86
N ILE A 260 7.92 5.13 9.16
CA ILE A 260 8.27 5.82 7.91
C ILE A 260 9.56 6.67 8.03
N PRO A 261 9.80 7.44 9.11
CA PRO A 261 11.05 8.21 9.24
C PRO A 261 12.32 7.36 9.23
N LYS A 262 12.23 6.08 9.62
CA LYS A 262 13.35 5.13 9.66
C LYS A 262 13.54 4.34 8.36
N LEU A 263 12.64 4.50 7.39
CA LEU A 263 12.60 3.68 6.18
C LEU A 263 13.95 3.63 5.42
N VAL A 264 14.52 4.79 5.13
CA VAL A 264 15.78 4.90 4.37
C VAL A 264 16.98 4.40 5.16
N GLU A 265 17.03 4.69 6.47
CA GLU A 265 18.07 4.22 7.38
C GLU A 265 18.05 2.69 7.48
N ASN A 266 16.88 2.13 7.67
CA ASN A 266 16.67 0.70 7.80
C ASN A 266 17.03 -0.09 6.54
N LEU A 267 16.83 0.46 5.33
CA LEU A 267 17.23 -0.20 4.08
C LEU A 267 18.71 -0.58 4.06
N ALA A 268 19.58 0.30 4.55
CA ALA A 268 21.02 0.05 4.60
C ALA A 268 21.39 -1.05 5.63
N VAL A 269 20.64 -1.15 6.73
CA VAL A 269 20.86 -2.13 7.80
C VAL A 269 20.26 -3.49 7.45
N ILE A 270 19.01 -3.53 7.02
CA ILE A 270 18.27 -4.75 6.70
C ILE A 270 18.83 -5.40 5.43
N ARG A 271 19.18 -4.60 4.42
CA ARG A 271 19.64 -5.04 3.11
C ARG A 271 18.66 -6.04 2.47
N PRO A 272 17.41 -5.62 2.24
CA PRO A 272 16.39 -6.51 1.69
C PRO A 272 16.72 -6.94 0.25
N THR A 273 16.14 -8.07 -0.18
CA THR A 273 16.23 -8.52 -1.57
C THR A 273 15.04 -8.03 -2.40
N PHE A 274 13.91 -7.75 -1.76
CA PHE A 274 12.77 -7.06 -2.35
C PHE A 274 12.02 -6.23 -1.31
N MET A 275 11.27 -5.25 -1.78
CA MET A 275 10.41 -4.42 -0.94
C MET A 275 9.19 -3.96 -1.74
N ALA A 276 8.03 -3.97 -1.11
CA ALA A 276 6.84 -3.33 -1.66
C ALA A 276 6.70 -1.89 -1.14
N GLY A 277 6.14 -1.01 -1.96
CA GLY A 277 5.95 0.39 -1.58
C GLY A 277 4.90 1.11 -2.42
N ALA A 278 4.41 2.24 -1.91
CA ALA A 278 3.59 3.17 -2.67
C ALA A 278 4.45 4.06 -3.58
N PRO A 279 3.95 4.52 -4.74
CA PRO A 279 4.65 5.37 -5.70
C PRO A 279 5.37 6.57 -5.08
N ARG A 280 4.74 7.23 -4.12
CA ARG A 280 5.29 8.41 -3.43
C ARG A 280 6.69 8.19 -2.84
N VAL A 281 6.98 7.00 -2.35
CA VAL A 281 8.32 6.69 -1.81
C VAL A 281 9.36 6.73 -2.92
N PHE A 282 9.04 6.17 -4.07
CA PHE A 282 9.94 6.14 -5.22
C PHE A 282 10.13 7.55 -5.81
N GLU A 283 9.06 8.34 -5.92
CA GLU A 283 9.10 9.73 -6.35
C GLU A 283 10.00 10.57 -5.44
N LYS A 284 9.80 10.51 -4.11
CA LYS A 284 10.65 11.23 -3.14
C LYS A 284 12.12 10.81 -3.23
N VAL A 285 12.39 9.52 -3.39
CA VAL A 285 13.76 9.02 -3.55
C VAL A 285 14.39 9.53 -4.86
N GLN A 286 13.66 9.50 -5.98
CA GLN A 286 14.13 10.04 -7.26
C GLN A 286 14.49 11.53 -7.13
N HIS A 287 13.57 12.34 -6.59
CA HIS A 287 13.80 13.78 -6.40
C HIS A 287 15.02 14.05 -5.52
N ARG A 288 15.11 13.39 -4.36
CA ARG A 288 16.23 13.58 -3.44
C ARG A 288 17.58 13.17 -4.04
N VAL A 289 17.62 12.08 -4.79
CA VAL A 289 18.83 11.63 -5.51
C VAL A 289 19.22 12.65 -6.59
N THR A 290 18.26 13.18 -7.32
CA THR A 290 18.47 14.18 -8.38
C THR A 290 18.97 15.51 -7.80
N GLU A 291 18.41 15.98 -6.69
CA GLU A 291 18.87 17.17 -5.97
C GLU A 291 20.30 17.00 -5.40
N MET A 292 20.61 15.84 -4.84
CA MET A 292 21.96 15.52 -4.32
C MET A 292 23.02 15.51 -5.43
N ALA A 293 22.65 15.28 -6.66
CA ALA A 293 23.54 15.41 -7.81
C ALA A 293 23.98 16.88 -8.00
N GLY A 294 23.21 17.85 -7.46
CA GLY A 294 23.55 19.28 -7.45
C GLY A 294 23.70 19.86 -8.85
N GLY A 295 24.57 20.86 -8.99
CA GLY A 295 24.84 21.56 -10.26
C GLY A 295 26.23 21.28 -10.83
N GLY A 296 26.51 21.87 -12.00
CA GLY A 296 27.84 21.89 -12.61
C GLY A 296 28.35 20.53 -13.09
N ALA A 297 29.61 20.24 -12.81
CA ALA A 297 30.28 19.00 -13.28
C ALA A 297 29.68 17.73 -12.68
N LYS A 298 29.28 17.79 -11.40
CA LYS A 298 28.69 16.64 -10.69
C LYS A 298 27.35 16.23 -11.33
N ARG A 299 26.51 17.20 -11.68
CA ARG A 299 25.26 16.98 -12.39
C ARG A 299 25.49 16.34 -13.75
N ARG A 300 26.46 16.84 -14.52
CA ARG A 300 26.79 16.27 -15.84
C ARG A 300 27.24 14.82 -15.76
N VAL A 301 28.05 14.47 -14.75
CA VAL A 301 28.47 13.08 -14.51
C VAL A 301 27.29 12.21 -14.14
N PHE A 302 26.39 12.70 -13.32
CA PHE A 302 25.17 11.99 -12.93
C PHE A 302 24.27 11.73 -14.16
N ASP A 303 23.95 12.77 -14.93
CA ASP A 303 23.10 12.66 -16.12
C ASP A 303 23.73 11.74 -17.18
N TRP A 304 25.05 11.81 -17.37
CA TRP A 304 25.78 10.88 -18.23
C TRP A 304 25.65 9.43 -17.74
N ALA A 305 25.84 9.19 -16.46
CA ALA A 305 25.75 7.83 -15.90
C ALA A 305 24.33 7.26 -16.03
N MET A 306 23.31 8.07 -15.74
CA MET A 306 21.91 7.69 -15.93
C MET A 306 21.59 7.40 -17.41
N GLY A 307 22.09 8.22 -18.34
CA GLY A 307 21.93 7.97 -19.77
C GLY A 307 22.65 6.69 -20.27
N VAL A 308 23.79 6.36 -19.69
CA VAL A 308 24.49 5.08 -19.97
C VAL A 308 23.68 3.92 -19.40
N GLY A 309 23.24 4.02 -18.15
CA GLY A 309 22.39 3.02 -17.49
C GLY A 309 21.10 2.74 -18.25
N GLY A 310 20.40 3.78 -18.69
CA GLY A 310 19.18 3.66 -19.49
C GLY A 310 19.37 2.91 -20.80
N ARG A 311 20.50 3.14 -21.52
CA ARG A 311 20.83 2.39 -22.74
C ARG A 311 21.10 0.92 -22.46
N VAL A 312 21.83 0.61 -21.39
CA VAL A 312 22.08 -0.77 -20.97
C VAL A 312 20.78 -1.47 -20.55
N ALA A 313 19.93 -0.78 -19.79
CA ALA A 313 18.64 -1.29 -19.39
C ALA A 313 17.72 -1.59 -20.60
N ALA A 314 17.74 -0.72 -21.64
CA ALA A 314 16.98 -0.94 -22.87
C ALA A 314 17.48 -2.18 -23.65
N LEU A 315 18.81 -2.38 -23.78
CA LEU A 315 19.38 -3.58 -24.39
C LEU A 315 18.98 -4.85 -23.65
N ARG A 316 19.13 -4.87 -22.33
CA ARG A 316 18.77 -6.04 -21.51
C ARG A 316 17.28 -6.37 -21.61
N ARG A 317 16.43 -5.36 -21.71
CA ARG A 317 14.98 -5.56 -21.96
C ARG A 317 14.71 -6.18 -23.34
N ALA A 318 15.56 -5.90 -24.32
CA ALA A 318 15.51 -6.53 -25.64
C ALA A 318 16.18 -7.93 -25.70
N GLY A 319 16.69 -8.43 -24.56
CA GLY A 319 17.41 -9.70 -24.47
C GLY A 319 18.88 -9.63 -24.92
N GLU A 320 19.43 -8.41 -25.04
CA GLU A 320 20.80 -8.17 -25.48
C GLU A 320 21.69 -7.73 -24.31
N GLU A 321 22.98 -8.11 -24.34
CA GLU A 321 23.97 -7.64 -23.37
C GLU A 321 24.84 -6.52 -23.95
N PRO A 322 25.21 -5.51 -23.14
CA PRO A 322 26.07 -4.43 -23.60
C PRO A 322 27.47 -4.95 -23.99
N ALA A 323 27.97 -4.54 -25.16
CA ALA A 323 29.26 -4.92 -25.69
C ALA A 323 30.19 -3.72 -25.94
N GLY A 324 31.49 -3.98 -26.17
CA GLY A 324 32.47 -2.98 -26.57
C GLY A 324 32.52 -1.75 -25.67
N LEU A 325 32.50 -0.56 -26.28
CA LEU A 325 32.62 0.72 -25.60
C LEU A 325 31.47 0.98 -24.61
N LEU A 326 30.24 0.52 -24.90
CA LEU A 326 29.11 0.68 -24.00
C LEU A 326 29.29 -0.09 -22.70
N LYS A 327 29.81 -1.33 -22.75
CA LYS A 327 30.16 -2.14 -21.59
C LYS A 327 31.20 -1.44 -20.71
N ALA A 328 32.26 -0.88 -21.31
CA ALA A 328 33.28 -0.13 -20.58
C ALA A 328 32.71 1.15 -19.94
N ARG A 329 31.91 1.93 -20.68
CA ARG A 329 31.23 3.13 -20.13
C ARG A 329 30.28 2.78 -19.00
N HIS A 330 29.55 1.67 -19.11
CA HIS A 330 28.66 1.21 -18.04
C HIS A 330 29.44 0.85 -16.77
N ALA A 331 30.58 0.16 -16.88
CA ALA A 331 31.42 -0.14 -15.71
C ALA A 331 31.91 1.13 -15.00
N VAL A 332 32.27 2.19 -15.75
CA VAL A 332 32.65 3.49 -15.18
C VAL A 332 31.45 4.19 -14.53
N ALA A 333 30.30 4.23 -15.22
CA ALA A 333 29.06 4.83 -14.70
C ALA A 333 28.59 4.09 -13.43
N ASP A 334 28.71 2.78 -13.40
CA ASP A 334 28.38 1.94 -12.27
C ASP A 334 29.24 2.27 -11.04
N ARG A 335 30.55 2.34 -11.22
CA ARG A 335 31.49 2.66 -10.13
C ARG A 335 31.29 4.08 -9.58
N LEU A 336 31.01 5.05 -10.45
CA LEU A 336 30.91 6.45 -10.06
C LEU A 336 29.55 6.82 -9.44
N VAL A 337 28.45 6.27 -9.99
CA VAL A 337 27.08 6.70 -9.69
C VAL A 337 26.13 5.53 -9.38
N LEU A 338 25.89 4.61 -10.35
CA LEU A 338 24.78 3.65 -10.28
C LEU A 338 24.96 2.66 -9.12
N GLY A 339 26.18 2.14 -8.90
CA GLY A 339 26.49 1.27 -7.77
C GLY A 339 26.28 1.95 -6.41
N LYS A 340 26.57 3.26 -6.31
CA LYS A 340 26.34 4.02 -5.07
C LYS A 340 24.86 4.22 -4.79
N LEU A 341 24.03 4.37 -5.84
CA LEU A 341 22.59 4.43 -5.71
C LEU A 341 22.04 3.11 -5.18
N ARG A 342 22.44 1.98 -5.80
CA ARG A 342 22.01 0.65 -5.33
C ARG A 342 22.47 0.34 -3.90
N ALA A 343 23.66 0.79 -3.52
CA ALA A 343 24.16 0.61 -2.15
C ALA A 343 23.28 1.28 -1.09
N ARG A 344 22.59 2.38 -1.43
CA ARG A 344 21.62 3.04 -0.52
C ARG A 344 20.38 2.19 -0.25
N PHE A 345 20.04 1.29 -1.17
CA PHE A 345 18.97 0.31 -0.98
C PHE A 345 19.49 -1.01 -0.37
N GLY A 346 20.67 -0.98 0.26
CA GLY A 346 21.28 -2.16 0.90
C GLY A 346 22.11 -3.03 -0.03
N GLY A 347 22.19 -2.73 -1.33
CA GLY A 347 23.06 -3.38 -2.32
C GLY A 347 22.67 -4.82 -2.73
N ARG A 348 21.60 -5.39 -2.17
CA ARG A 348 21.09 -6.74 -2.47
C ARG A 348 19.71 -6.73 -3.15
N LEU A 349 19.13 -5.55 -3.29
CA LEU A 349 17.77 -5.40 -3.80
C LEU A 349 17.70 -5.87 -5.26
N ARG A 350 16.80 -6.81 -5.55
CA ARG A 350 16.52 -7.33 -6.89
C ARG A 350 15.46 -6.49 -7.59
N PHE A 351 14.37 -6.17 -6.89
CA PHE A 351 13.29 -5.34 -7.39
C PHE A 351 12.46 -4.73 -6.26
N PHE A 352 11.74 -3.67 -6.59
CA PHE A 352 10.61 -3.17 -5.82
C PHE A 352 9.30 -3.65 -6.43
N VAL A 353 8.23 -3.71 -5.61
CA VAL A 353 6.86 -3.84 -6.07
C VAL A 353 6.12 -2.54 -5.75
N SER A 354 5.56 -1.87 -6.75
CA SER A 354 4.76 -0.65 -6.58
C SER A 354 3.28 -0.95 -6.73
N GLY A 355 2.46 -0.45 -5.81
CA GLY A 355 1.00 -0.64 -5.85
C GLY A 355 0.23 0.42 -5.07
N SER A 356 -1.07 0.26 -4.98
CA SER A 356 -2.04 1.15 -4.31
C SER A 356 -2.30 2.50 -4.98
N ALA A 357 -1.46 2.94 -5.91
CA ALA A 357 -1.63 4.14 -6.74
C ALA A 357 -0.80 3.97 -8.03
N PRO A 358 -1.08 4.72 -9.10
CA PRO A 358 -0.29 4.67 -10.32
C PRO A 358 1.12 5.22 -10.10
N LEU A 359 2.11 4.57 -10.74
CA LEU A 359 3.49 5.04 -10.79
C LEU A 359 3.75 5.68 -12.16
N SER A 360 4.45 6.81 -12.20
CA SER A 360 4.93 7.37 -13.46
C SER A 360 5.94 6.41 -14.12
N ALA A 361 5.76 6.18 -15.41
CA ALA A 361 6.72 5.41 -16.20
C ALA A 361 8.14 6.00 -16.13
N GLU A 362 8.26 7.33 -16.05
CA GLU A 362 9.55 8.02 -15.92
C GLU A 362 10.28 7.67 -14.61
N VAL A 363 9.52 7.54 -13.51
CA VAL A 363 10.08 7.11 -12.22
C VAL A 363 10.57 5.66 -12.33
N ALA A 364 9.78 4.77 -12.91
CA ALA A 364 10.16 3.38 -13.11
C ALA A 364 11.41 3.25 -14.01
N GLU A 365 11.47 4.01 -15.10
CA GLU A 365 12.62 4.06 -16.02
C GLU A 365 13.88 4.63 -15.35
N PHE A 366 13.74 5.64 -14.51
CA PHE A 366 14.84 6.20 -13.72
C PHE A 366 15.48 5.13 -12.83
N PHE A 367 14.67 4.40 -12.07
CA PHE A 367 15.19 3.32 -11.22
C PHE A 367 15.79 2.18 -12.06
N HIS A 368 15.18 1.82 -13.16
CA HIS A 368 15.69 0.79 -14.06
C HIS A 368 17.04 1.19 -14.67
N ALA A 369 17.23 2.46 -15.05
CA ALA A 369 18.51 2.99 -15.47
C ALA A 369 19.59 2.89 -14.37
N ALA A 370 19.20 3.03 -13.10
CA ALA A 370 20.09 2.83 -11.95
C ALA A 370 20.38 1.33 -11.65
N GLY A 371 19.74 0.41 -12.36
CA GLY A 371 19.85 -1.03 -12.17
C GLY A 371 18.96 -1.59 -11.07
N VAL A 372 17.85 -0.90 -10.77
CA VAL A 372 16.80 -1.34 -9.82
C VAL A 372 15.47 -1.38 -10.55
N LEU A 373 14.85 -2.55 -10.64
CA LEU A 373 13.56 -2.72 -11.29
C LEU A 373 12.42 -2.38 -10.33
N ILE A 374 11.41 -1.64 -10.79
CA ILE A 374 10.14 -1.46 -10.09
C ILE A 374 9.07 -2.21 -10.89
N LEU A 375 8.42 -3.16 -10.26
CA LEU A 375 7.33 -3.95 -10.81
C LEU A 375 6.02 -3.34 -10.33
N GLU A 376 5.23 -2.78 -11.24
CA GLU A 376 3.90 -2.29 -10.89
C GLU A 376 2.92 -3.44 -10.76
N GLY A 377 2.07 -3.37 -9.73
CA GLY A 377 0.93 -4.24 -9.51
C GLY A 377 -0.34 -3.44 -9.29
N TYR A 378 -1.48 -4.06 -9.57
CA TYR A 378 -2.80 -3.48 -9.40
C TYR A 378 -3.76 -4.46 -8.73
N GLY A 379 -4.60 -3.90 -7.92
CA GLY A 379 -5.75 -4.53 -7.31
C GLY A 379 -6.42 -3.61 -6.30
N LEU A 380 -7.46 -4.10 -5.71
CA LEU A 380 -8.34 -3.39 -4.78
C LEU A 380 -8.42 -4.18 -3.46
N THR A 381 -8.93 -3.57 -2.42
CA THR A 381 -9.32 -4.32 -1.22
C THR A 381 -10.37 -5.37 -1.59
N GLU A 382 -11.29 -5.01 -2.48
CA GLU A 382 -12.35 -5.87 -3.02
C GLU A 382 -11.83 -7.04 -3.87
N THR A 383 -10.55 -7.04 -4.24
CA THR A 383 -9.86 -8.15 -4.92
C THR A 383 -8.69 -8.70 -4.09
N SER A 384 -8.72 -8.53 -2.76
CA SER A 384 -7.71 -9.05 -1.80
C SER A 384 -6.29 -8.56 -2.03
N ALA A 385 -6.12 -7.40 -2.62
CA ALA A 385 -4.93 -6.63 -2.95
C ALA A 385 -4.38 -6.82 -4.36
N ALA A 386 -4.01 -8.03 -4.80
CA ALA A 386 -3.31 -8.20 -6.06
C ALA A 386 -4.17 -8.93 -7.11
N SER A 387 -4.42 -8.28 -8.23
CA SER A 387 -5.07 -8.92 -9.39
C SER A 387 -4.16 -8.97 -10.60
N PHE A 388 -3.19 -8.04 -10.68
CA PHE A 388 -2.23 -7.91 -11.77
C PHE A 388 -0.86 -7.56 -11.20
N VAL A 389 0.20 -8.04 -11.83
CA VAL A 389 1.57 -7.66 -11.49
C VAL A 389 2.51 -7.85 -12.67
N ASN A 390 3.38 -6.87 -12.90
CA ASN A 390 4.55 -7.02 -13.75
C ASN A 390 5.53 -8.03 -13.12
N ARG A 391 6.25 -8.78 -13.97
CA ARG A 391 7.24 -9.80 -13.54
C ARG A 391 8.64 -9.41 -14.04
N PRO A 392 9.73 -9.81 -13.38
CA PRO A 392 11.08 -9.46 -13.82
C PRO A 392 11.42 -9.86 -15.26
N ASP A 393 10.87 -10.97 -15.72
CA ASP A 393 11.02 -11.53 -17.06
C ASP A 393 9.96 -11.05 -18.07
N ARG A 394 8.88 -10.40 -17.55
CA ARG A 394 7.75 -9.98 -18.37
C ARG A 394 7.11 -8.71 -17.77
N PHE A 395 7.63 -7.54 -18.13
CA PHE A 395 7.13 -6.24 -17.66
C PHE A 395 7.06 -5.19 -18.77
N ARG A 396 6.17 -4.20 -18.56
CA ARG A 396 6.07 -2.99 -19.40
C ARG A 396 5.80 -1.79 -18.50
N PHE A 397 6.64 -0.77 -18.58
CA PHE A 397 6.40 0.48 -17.84
C PHE A 397 5.11 1.16 -18.29
N GLY A 398 4.39 1.76 -17.34
CA GLY A 398 3.08 2.36 -17.57
C GLY A 398 1.96 1.33 -17.74
N THR A 399 2.19 0.08 -17.37
CA THR A 399 1.17 -0.98 -17.23
C THR A 399 1.32 -1.67 -15.88
N VAL A 400 0.24 -2.25 -15.41
CA VAL A 400 0.24 -3.02 -14.14
C VAL A 400 0.51 -4.52 -14.35
N GLY A 401 0.93 -4.90 -15.55
CA GLY A 401 1.27 -6.28 -15.88
C GLY A 401 0.08 -7.15 -16.32
N PRO A 402 0.32 -8.45 -16.49
CA PRO A 402 -0.72 -9.44 -16.75
C PRO A 402 -1.47 -9.82 -15.47
N PRO A 403 -2.67 -10.42 -15.58
CA PRO A 403 -3.40 -10.91 -14.43
C PRO A 403 -2.66 -12.03 -13.71
N LEU A 404 -2.90 -12.15 -12.39
CA LEU A 404 -2.45 -13.29 -11.60
C LEU A 404 -3.07 -14.60 -12.10
N PRO A 405 -2.40 -15.76 -11.91
CA PRO A 405 -2.94 -17.06 -12.30
C PRO A 405 -4.31 -17.31 -11.68
N GLY A 406 -5.33 -17.58 -12.50
CA GLY A 406 -6.72 -17.79 -12.07
C GLY A 406 -7.57 -16.52 -12.00
N THR A 407 -7.00 -15.34 -12.18
CA THR A 407 -7.76 -14.08 -12.34
C THR A 407 -8.20 -13.91 -13.79
N GLN A 408 -9.47 -13.62 -14.01
CA GLN A 408 -10.06 -13.27 -15.30
C GLN A 408 -10.31 -11.78 -15.37
N VAL A 409 -10.12 -11.21 -16.55
CA VAL A 409 -10.33 -9.77 -16.81
C VAL A 409 -11.10 -9.58 -18.11
N ARG A 410 -11.97 -8.59 -18.14
CA ARG A 410 -12.57 -8.05 -19.35
C ARG A 410 -12.72 -6.53 -19.25
N ILE A 411 -12.75 -5.87 -20.38
CA ILE A 411 -13.03 -4.44 -20.45
C ILE A 411 -14.49 -4.28 -20.87
N GLY A 412 -15.25 -3.53 -20.08
CA GLY A 412 -16.65 -3.18 -20.38
C GLY A 412 -16.78 -2.26 -21.60
N GLU A 413 -17.99 -2.09 -22.11
CA GLU A 413 -18.26 -1.20 -23.27
C GLU A 413 -17.91 0.27 -22.98
N ASP A 414 -17.94 0.66 -21.71
CA ASP A 414 -17.60 1.99 -21.22
C ASP A 414 -16.12 2.12 -20.80
N GLY A 415 -15.30 1.10 -21.09
CA GLY A 415 -13.88 1.05 -20.76
C GLY A 415 -13.60 0.61 -19.32
N GLU A 416 -14.61 0.26 -18.50
CA GLU A 416 -14.43 -0.19 -17.13
C GLU A 416 -13.73 -1.55 -17.08
N VAL A 417 -12.71 -1.66 -16.24
CA VAL A 417 -12.04 -2.95 -15.95
C VAL A 417 -12.94 -3.79 -15.05
N LEU A 418 -13.25 -4.99 -15.50
CA LEU A 418 -14.04 -5.98 -14.75
C LEU A 418 -13.16 -7.17 -14.41
N VAL A 419 -13.19 -7.60 -13.16
CA VAL A 419 -12.33 -8.67 -12.63
C VAL A 419 -13.19 -9.79 -12.05
N ARG A 420 -12.83 -11.04 -12.32
CA ARG A 420 -13.44 -12.22 -11.72
C ARG A 420 -12.35 -13.21 -11.30
N GLY A 421 -12.51 -13.83 -10.15
CA GLY A 421 -11.58 -14.84 -9.66
C GLY A 421 -11.69 -15.04 -8.15
N ARG A 422 -10.83 -15.90 -7.62
CA ARG A 422 -10.85 -16.28 -6.20
C ARG A 422 -10.43 -15.17 -5.26
N GLY A 423 -9.66 -14.17 -5.75
CA GLY A 423 -9.31 -12.97 -4.98
C GLY A 423 -10.48 -12.02 -4.74
N VAL A 424 -11.61 -12.15 -5.49
CA VAL A 424 -12.76 -11.25 -5.38
C VAL A 424 -13.50 -11.50 -4.06
N MET A 425 -13.84 -10.40 -3.36
CA MET A 425 -14.55 -10.39 -2.08
C MET A 425 -15.90 -11.11 -2.13
N ARG A 426 -16.44 -11.44 -0.96
CA ARG A 426 -17.82 -11.97 -0.82
C ARG A 426 -18.88 -10.87 -0.67
N GLY A 427 -18.51 -9.61 -0.85
CA GLY A 427 -19.37 -8.43 -0.74
C GLY A 427 -19.00 -7.52 0.41
N TYR A 428 -19.78 -6.45 0.58
CA TYR A 428 -19.64 -5.52 1.69
C TYR A 428 -20.44 -5.99 2.91
N HIS A 429 -19.87 -5.79 4.09
CA HIS A 429 -20.51 -6.16 5.36
C HIS A 429 -21.78 -5.36 5.58
N GLN A 430 -22.90 -6.05 5.79
CA GLN A 430 -24.23 -5.47 6.02
C GLN A 430 -24.75 -4.49 4.94
N LEU A 431 -24.16 -4.52 3.73
CA LEU A 431 -24.49 -3.62 2.62
C LEU A 431 -24.84 -4.42 1.35
N PRO A 432 -26.01 -5.08 1.30
CA PRO A 432 -26.40 -5.93 0.17
C PRO A 432 -26.63 -5.13 -1.13
N GLU A 433 -27.13 -3.92 -1.07
CA GLU A 433 -27.37 -3.09 -2.24
C GLU A 433 -26.07 -2.64 -2.91
N GLU A 434 -25.11 -2.16 -2.11
CA GLU A 434 -23.76 -1.81 -2.60
C GLU A 434 -23.02 -3.04 -3.13
N THR A 435 -23.21 -4.19 -2.51
CA THR A 435 -22.68 -5.46 -3.01
C THR A 435 -23.23 -5.78 -4.39
N ALA A 436 -24.54 -5.74 -4.56
CA ALA A 436 -25.20 -6.00 -5.85
C ALA A 436 -24.84 -4.97 -6.94
N ALA A 437 -24.56 -3.71 -6.55
CA ALA A 437 -24.08 -2.69 -7.47
C ALA A 437 -22.64 -2.91 -7.96
N THR A 438 -21.83 -3.62 -7.14
CA THR A 438 -20.38 -3.83 -7.38
C THR A 438 -20.09 -5.22 -7.94
N LEU A 439 -20.79 -6.25 -7.50
CA LEU A 439 -20.66 -7.64 -7.94
C LEU A 439 -21.89 -8.05 -8.75
N ASP A 440 -21.69 -8.51 -9.99
CA ASP A 440 -22.80 -9.06 -10.77
C ASP A 440 -23.10 -10.53 -10.41
N GLY A 441 -24.21 -11.05 -10.93
CA GLY A 441 -24.67 -12.43 -10.67
C GLY A 441 -23.71 -13.51 -11.15
N ASP A 442 -22.78 -13.20 -12.06
CA ASP A 442 -21.77 -14.10 -12.61
C ASP A 442 -20.41 -13.99 -11.88
N GLY A 443 -20.33 -13.18 -10.83
CA GLY A 443 -19.13 -12.96 -10.01
C GLY A 443 -18.11 -12.00 -10.61
N TRP A 444 -18.50 -11.15 -11.56
CA TRP A 444 -17.64 -10.07 -12.04
C TRP A 444 -17.73 -8.86 -11.12
N LEU A 445 -16.58 -8.44 -10.62
CA LEU A 445 -16.41 -7.20 -9.86
C LEU A 445 -16.28 -6.02 -10.83
N ARG A 446 -17.10 -5.01 -10.65
CA ARG A 446 -16.95 -3.68 -11.26
C ARG A 446 -15.93 -2.89 -10.46
N THR A 447 -14.73 -2.68 -11.03
CA THR A 447 -13.63 -2.03 -10.28
C THR A 447 -13.81 -0.53 -10.11
N GLY A 448 -14.61 0.08 -11.00
CA GLY A 448 -14.71 1.53 -11.11
C GLY A 448 -13.46 2.19 -11.71
N ASP A 449 -12.51 1.41 -12.21
CA ASP A 449 -11.30 1.88 -12.88
C ASP A 449 -11.43 1.68 -14.40
N ILE A 450 -10.99 2.67 -15.17
CA ILE A 450 -10.96 2.62 -16.65
C ILE A 450 -9.59 2.14 -17.09
N GLY A 451 -9.55 1.25 -18.09
CA GLY A 451 -8.29 0.72 -18.57
C GLY A 451 -8.40 0.01 -19.93
N GLU A 452 -7.25 -0.37 -20.43
CA GLU A 452 -7.08 -1.05 -21.72
C GLU A 452 -6.22 -2.31 -21.53
N LEU A 453 -6.65 -3.41 -22.13
CA LEU A 453 -5.91 -4.66 -22.15
C LEU A 453 -5.28 -4.84 -23.54
N ASP A 454 -3.94 -4.96 -23.59
CA ASP A 454 -3.26 -5.20 -24.85
C ASP A 454 -3.32 -6.67 -25.28
N GLN A 455 -2.92 -6.96 -26.53
CA GLN A 455 -2.93 -8.32 -27.10
C GLN A 455 -2.01 -9.29 -26.34
N ALA A 456 -1.02 -8.81 -25.60
CA ALA A 456 -0.12 -9.62 -24.79
C ALA A 456 -0.64 -9.80 -23.34
N GLY A 457 -1.82 -9.25 -23.02
CA GLY A 457 -2.48 -9.38 -21.73
C GLY A 457 -1.97 -8.40 -20.66
N PHE A 458 -1.28 -7.31 -21.03
CA PHE A 458 -0.90 -6.25 -20.09
C PHE A 458 -2.05 -5.26 -19.93
N LEU A 459 -2.41 -4.96 -18.68
CA LEU A 459 -3.42 -3.96 -18.36
C LEU A 459 -2.75 -2.60 -18.17
N ARG A 460 -3.28 -1.59 -18.87
CA ARG A 460 -2.98 -0.17 -18.64
C ARG A 460 -4.20 0.47 -18.01
N LEU A 461 -4.02 1.11 -16.85
CA LEU A 461 -5.04 1.92 -16.21
C LEU A 461 -4.92 3.37 -16.68
N THR A 462 -6.04 4.04 -16.87
CA THR A 462 -6.08 5.44 -17.29
C THR A 462 -6.60 6.36 -16.19
N ASP A 463 -7.74 6.04 -15.57
CA ASP A 463 -8.31 6.83 -14.47
C ASP A 463 -9.43 6.07 -13.74
N ARG A 464 -10.01 6.68 -12.72
CA ARG A 464 -11.24 6.28 -12.08
C ARG A 464 -12.46 6.77 -12.87
N LYS A 465 -13.40 5.89 -13.17
CA LYS A 465 -14.62 6.18 -13.93
C LYS A 465 -15.39 7.40 -13.39
N LYS A 466 -15.53 7.49 -12.07
CA LYS A 466 -16.24 8.57 -11.36
C LYS A 466 -15.45 9.88 -11.21
N ASP A 467 -14.15 9.83 -11.48
CA ASP A 467 -13.26 10.98 -11.35
C ASP A 467 -12.94 11.60 -12.72
N LEU A 468 -13.33 10.93 -13.83
CA LEU A 468 -13.20 11.47 -15.17
C LEU A 468 -13.93 12.82 -15.28
N ILE A 469 -13.21 13.82 -15.77
CA ILE A 469 -13.71 15.17 -16.03
C ILE A 469 -14.24 15.21 -17.46
N LYS A 470 -15.45 15.76 -17.66
CA LYS A 470 -15.96 16.09 -18.97
C LYS A 470 -16.06 17.60 -19.14
N THR A 471 -15.14 18.17 -19.91
CA THR A 471 -15.15 19.62 -20.16
C THR A 471 -16.42 20.07 -20.88
N SER A 472 -16.77 21.37 -20.79
CA SER A 472 -17.91 21.94 -21.52
C SER A 472 -17.83 21.77 -23.04
N GLY A 473 -16.62 21.59 -23.59
CA GLY A 473 -16.36 21.24 -24.98
C GLY A 473 -16.53 19.75 -25.30
N GLY A 474 -17.01 18.94 -24.35
CA GLY A 474 -17.28 17.51 -24.52
C GLY A 474 -16.05 16.61 -24.54
N LYS A 475 -14.86 17.12 -24.19
CA LYS A 475 -13.63 16.33 -24.09
C LYS A 475 -13.52 15.69 -22.72
N TYR A 476 -13.13 14.41 -22.69
CA TYR A 476 -12.79 13.72 -21.46
C TYR A 476 -11.35 14.02 -21.08
N VAL A 477 -11.12 14.25 -19.80
CA VAL A 477 -9.82 14.47 -19.18
C VAL A 477 -9.67 13.47 -18.04
N ALA A 478 -8.52 12.84 -17.96
CA ALA A 478 -8.13 11.91 -16.90
C ALA A 478 -7.30 12.66 -15.84
N PRO A 479 -7.90 13.18 -14.74
CA PRO A 479 -7.18 14.01 -13.79
C PRO A 479 -6.03 13.27 -13.11
N GLN A 480 -6.19 11.98 -12.83
CA GLN A 480 -5.15 11.18 -12.17
C GLN A 480 -3.88 11.07 -13.02
N SER A 481 -4.01 10.94 -14.35
CA SER A 481 -2.87 10.90 -15.26
C SER A 481 -2.06 12.19 -15.21
N ILE A 482 -2.73 13.35 -15.17
CA ILE A 482 -2.09 14.67 -15.05
C ILE A 482 -1.38 14.82 -13.70
N GLU A 483 -2.02 14.38 -12.62
CA GLU A 483 -1.52 14.45 -11.25
C GLU A 483 -0.28 13.57 -11.04
N VAL A 484 -0.28 12.37 -11.62
CA VAL A 484 0.88 11.46 -11.61
C VAL A 484 2.05 12.08 -12.37
N LEU A 485 1.79 12.65 -13.55
CA LEU A 485 2.81 13.33 -14.34
C LEU A 485 3.40 14.55 -13.59
N PHE A 486 2.53 15.33 -12.93
CA PHE A 486 2.97 16.48 -12.13
C PHE A 486 3.85 16.05 -10.96
N LYS A 487 3.49 15.02 -10.21
CA LYS A 487 4.30 14.50 -9.10
C LYS A 487 5.65 13.95 -9.54
N ALA A 488 5.75 13.42 -10.76
CA ALA A 488 7.03 13.00 -11.33
C ALA A 488 7.96 14.19 -11.66
N VAL A 489 7.39 15.35 -11.98
CA VAL A 489 8.13 16.57 -12.33
C VAL A 489 8.40 17.43 -11.09
N CYS A 490 7.39 17.66 -10.25
CA CYS A 490 7.45 18.57 -9.09
C CYS A 490 7.79 17.84 -7.80
N GLY A 491 8.99 18.06 -7.28
CA GLY A 491 9.44 17.50 -5.99
C GLY A 491 8.95 18.28 -4.75
N TYR A 492 8.29 19.43 -4.94
CA TYR A 492 7.90 20.33 -3.85
C TYR A 492 6.43 20.25 -3.47
N ALA A 493 5.64 19.49 -4.22
CA ALA A 493 4.21 19.32 -3.95
C ALA A 493 3.90 17.93 -3.39
N SER A 494 2.99 17.89 -2.43
CA SER A 494 2.42 16.64 -1.92
C SER A 494 1.29 16.13 -2.79
N GLU A 495 0.43 17.02 -3.25
CA GLU A 495 -0.71 16.69 -4.10
C GLU A 495 -0.96 17.79 -5.15
N LEU A 496 -1.45 17.37 -6.30
CA LEU A 496 -2.14 18.20 -7.28
C LEU A 496 -3.58 17.73 -7.35
N VAL A 497 -4.55 18.64 -7.37
CA VAL A 497 -5.97 18.31 -7.51
C VAL A 497 -6.51 19.03 -8.75
N VAL A 498 -6.66 18.29 -9.83
CA VAL A 498 -7.18 18.82 -11.10
C VAL A 498 -8.71 18.95 -11.01
N TYR A 499 -9.24 20.07 -11.47
CA TYR A 499 -10.65 20.42 -11.52
C TYR A 499 -11.03 21.00 -12.86
N GLY A 500 -12.26 20.72 -13.36
CA GLY A 500 -12.68 21.23 -14.67
C GLY A 500 -13.95 20.58 -15.23
N ASP A 501 -14.68 19.81 -14.42
CA ASP A 501 -15.93 19.16 -14.88
C ASP A 501 -16.99 20.20 -15.22
N GLY A 502 -17.55 20.12 -16.44
CA GLY A 502 -18.45 21.13 -16.99
C GLY A 502 -17.80 22.47 -17.34
N ARG A 503 -16.48 22.63 -17.14
CA ARG A 503 -15.75 23.90 -17.36
C ARG A 503 -15.01 23.92 -18.70
N PRO A 504 -14.67 25.13 -19.24
CA PRO A 504 -14.02 25.24 -20.55
C PRO A 504 -12.57 24.71 -20.59
N TYR A 505 -11.90 24.62 -19.44
CA TYR A 505 -10.53 24.13 -19.30
C TYR A 505 -10.27 23.63 -17.87
N CYS A 506 -9.13 22.95 -17.68
CA CYS A 506 -8.72 22.48 -16.37
C CYS A 506 -7.97 23.55 -15.58
N VAL A 507 -8.24 23.61 -14.28
CA VAL A 507 -7.49 24.34 -13.26
C VAL A 507 -7.04 23.37 -12.18
N ALA A 508 -6.15 23.80 -11.27
CA ALA A 508 -5.66 22.90 -10.23
C ALA A 508 -5.43 23.61 -8.89
N LEU A 509 -5.56 22.83 -7.82
CA LEU A 509 -5.02 23.16 -6.50
C LEU A 509 -3.71 22.40 -6.30
N VAL A 510 -2.72 23.08 -5.72
CA VAL A 510 -1.42 22.49 -5.37
C VAL A 510 -1.26 22.53 -3.85
N ALA A 511 -1.09 21.37 -3.24
CA ALA A 511 -0.67 21.25 -1.84
C ALA A 511 0.84 21.02 -1.79
N LEU A 512 1.57 21.89 -1.10
CA LEU A 512 3.03 21.76 -0.97
C LEU A 512 3.42 20.65 0.01
N ASP A 513 4.58 20.02 -0.22
CA ASP A 513 5.24 19.13 0.74
C ASP A 513 6.16 19.99 1.64
N PRO A 514 5.92 20.04 2.96
CA PRO A 514 6.64 20.95 3.85
C PRO A 514 8.14 20.71 3.90
N GLU A 515 8.57 19.42 3.90
CA GLU A 515 9.99 19.09 4.03
C GLU A 515 10.81 19.65 2.85
N PRO A 516 10.51 19.32 1.58
CA PRO A 516 11.28 19.83 0.47
C PRO A 516 11.09 21.33 0.23
N ILE A 517 9.87 21.90 0.42
CA ILE A 517 9.69 23.34 0.18
C ILE A 517 10.39 24.21 1.23
N THR A 518 10.43 23.77 2.49
CA THR A 518 11.16 24.47 3.55
C THR A 518 12.67 24.40 3.32
N ALA A 519 13.18 23.24 2.89
CA ALA A 519 14.59 23.10 2.52
C ALA A 519 14.97 24.01 1.33
N TRP A 520 14.12 24.05 0.30
CA TRP A 520 14.30 24.96 -0.83
C TRP A 520 14.27 26.43 -0.39
N ALA A 521 13.31 26.82 0.45
CA ALA A 521 13.16 28.17 0.97
C ALA A 521 14.41 28.62 1.75
N ALA A 522 14.96 27.75 2.61
CA ALA A 522 16.19 28.02 3.36
C ALA A 522 17.39 28.27 2.43
N ALA A 523 17.52 27.45 1.38
CA ALA A 523 18.61 27.60 0.38
C ALA A 523 18.46 28.86 -0.49
N HIS A 524 17.27 29.48 -0.53
CA HIS A 524 16.97 30.64 -1.39
C HIS A 524 16.67 31.91 -0.59
N GLY A 525 17.07 32.00 0.69
CA GLY A 525 16.93 33.20 1.52
C GLY A 525 15.52 33.48 2.02
N LEU A 526 14.65 32.47 2.04
CA LEU A 526 13.28 32.52 2.56
C LEU A 526 13.13 31.66 3.82
N GLY A 527 14.26 31.24 4.46
CA GLY A 527 14.26 30.44 5.69
C GLY A 527 13.59 31.18 6.84
N GLY A 528 12.78 30.45 7.64
CA GLY A 528 12.07 30.98 8.80
C GLY A 528 10.68 31.57 8.51
N LEU A 529 10.25 31.66 7.26
CA LEU A 529 8.88 32.05 6.94
C LEU A 529 7.90 30.95 7.35
N PRO A 530 6.72 31.33 7.92
CA PRO A 530 5.62 30.39 8.14
C PRO A 530 5.17 29.71 6.85
N PHE A 531 4.69 28.46 6.95
CA PHE A 531 4.29 27.69 5.77
C PHE A 531 3.25 28.38 4.90
N ALA A 532 2.25 29.04 5.51
CA ALA A 532 1.22 29.77 4.77
C ALA A 532 1.82 30.97 3.98
N GLU A 533 2.82 31.65 4.53
CA GLU A 533 3.53 32.73 3.84
C GLU A 533 4.40 32.21 2.69
N LEU A 534 5.07 31.05 2.89
CA LEU A 534 5.79 30.36 1.81
C LEU A 534 4.84 29.99 0.67
N ALA A 535 3.67 29.43 0.98
CA ALA A 535 2.67 29.04 -0.02
C ALA A 535 2.15 30.26 -0.83
N ALA A 536 2.09 31.45 -0.22
CA ALA A 536 1.69 32.69 -0.87
C ALA A 536 2.85 33.43 -1.57
N HIS A 537 4.11 33.00 -1.35
CA HIS A 537 5.27 33.73 -1.80
C HIS A 537 5.45 33.64 -3.32
N GLU A 538 5.71 34.79 -3.97
CA GLU A 538 5.83 34.88 -5.44
C GLU A 538 6.89 33.93 -6.02
N ARG A 539 8.04 33.80 -5.36
CA ARG A 539 9.11 32.88 -5.82
C ARG A 539 8.72 31.41 -5.72
N VAL A 540 7.91 31.03 -4.75
CA VAL A 540 7.36 29.67 -4.63
C VAL A 540 6.31 29.48 -5.74
N ARG A 541 5.47 30.47 -5.98
CA ARG A 541 4.51 30.43 -7.10
C ARG A 541 5.21 30.28 -8.44
N ALA A 542 6.30 31.01 -8.68
CA ALA A 542 7.09 30.91 -9.91
C ALA A 542 7.75 29.52 -10.06
N LEU A 543 8.24 28.94 -8.96
CA LEU A 543 8.79 27.58 -8.94
C LEU A 543 7.74 26.55 -9.40
N ILE A 544 6.56 26.58 -8.79
CA ILE A 544 5.47 25.64 -9.13
C ILE A 544 4.93 25.93 -10.56
N ALA A 545 4.89 27.17 -10.99
CA ALA A 545 4.46 27.53 -12.34
C ALA A 545 5.37 26.93 -13.43
N ALA A 546 6.68 26.88 -13.19
CA ALA A 546 7.64 26.26 -14.10
C ALA A 546 7.37 24.74 -14.23
N ASP A 547 7.07 24.07 -13.12
CA ASP A 547 6.74 22.64 -13.13
C ASP A 547 5.40 22.38 -13.83
N VAL A 548 4.37 23.20 -13.60
CA VAL A 548 3.07 23.11 -14.30
C VAL A 548 3.25 23.31 -15.80
N GLU A 549 4.11 24.26 -16.21
CA GLU A 549 4.38 24.49 -17.64
C GLU A 549 5.11 23.31 -18.28
N GLU A 550 6.05 22.69 -17.56
CA GLU A 550 6.73 21.47 -18.03
C GLU A 550 5.74 20.31 -18.23
N VAL A 551 4.80 20.14 -17.30
CA VAL A 551 3.71 19.16 -17.45
C VAL A 551 2.83 19.48 -18.65
N ASN A 552 2.41 20.75 -18.79
CA ASN A 552 1.55 21.19 -19.89
C ASN A 552 2.17 20.97 -21.28
N ARG A 553 3.50 21.04 -21.41
CA ARG A 553 4.19 20.73 -22.68
C ARG A 553 4.04 19.28 -23.14
N ARG A 554 3.72 18.38 -22.21
CA ARG A 554 3.56 16.93 -22.45
C ARG A 554 2.10 16.51 -22.61
N LEU A 555 1.14 17.43 -22.37
CA LEU A 555 -0.29 17.16 -22.38
C LEU A 555 -0.95 17.66 -23.69
N PRO A 556 -2.00 16.98 -24.16
CA PRO A 556 -2.90 17.52 -25.17
C PRO A 556 -3.49 18.86 -24.71
N ARG A 557 -3.78 19.75 -25.67
CA ARG A 557 -4.23 21.12 -25.39
C ARG A 557 -5.45 21.19 -24.44
N TRP A 558 -6.37 20.24 -24.50
CA TRP A 558 -7.58 20.21 -23.67
C TRP A 558 -7.36 19.67 -22.27
N GLU A 559 -6.21 19.06 -21.98
CA GLU A 559 -5.82 18.53 -20.67
C GLU A 559 -4.90 19.49 -19.90
N THR A 560 -4.43 20.56 -20.56
CA THR A 560 -3.49 21.49 -19.94
C THR A 560 -4.13 22.27 -18.79
N ILE A 561 -3.39 22.43 -17.70
CA ILE A 561 -3.75 23.25 -16.54
C ILE A 561 -3.55 24.71 -16.92
N LYS A 562 -4.63 25.47 -17.01
CA LYS A 562 -4.57 26.88 -17.40
C LYS A 562 -4.21 27.80 -16.24
N ARG A 563 -4.67 27.48 -15.05
CA ARG A 563 -4.42 28.24 -13.82
C ARG A 563 -4.36 27.31 -12.63
N PHE A 564 -3.66 27.73 -11.60
CA PHE A 564 -3.57 26.99 -10.35
C PHE A 564 -3.54 27.91 -9.15
N ALA A 565 -3.90 27.38 -7.99
CA ALA A 565 -3.74 28.01 -6.69
C ALA A 565 -2.94 27.09 -5.77
N ILE A 566 -2.06 27.66 -4.95
CA ILE A 566 -1.31 26.94 -3.93
C ILE A 566 -2.11 27.03 -2.62
N LEU A 567 -2.35 25.89 -1.97
CA LEU A 567 -3.06 25.83 -0.70
C LEU A 567 -2.16 26.35 0.44
N PRO A 568 -2.70 27.15 1.37
CA PRO A 568 -1.93 27.74 2.48
C PRO A 568 -1.59 26.72 3.59
N ARG A 569 -2.13 25.50 3.51
CA ARG A 569 -1.92 24.40 4.47
C ARG A 569 -1.76 23.07 3.76
N GLN A 570 -1.26 22.10 4.49
CA GLN A 570 -1.24 20.72 4.05
C GLN A 570 -2.65 20.12 4.02
N LEU A 571 -2.82 19.06 3.22
CA LEU A 571 -3.98 18.19 3.29
C LEU A 571 -3.72 17.11 4.35
N THR A 572 -4.68 16.88 5.27
CA THR A 572 -4.51 15.97 6.41
C THR A 572 -5.66 14.96 6.53
N VAL A 573 -5.42 13.90 7.31
CA VAL A 573 -6.46 12.93 7.69
C VAL A 573 -7.42 13.58 8.70
N GLU A 574 -6.90 14.37 9.64
CA GLU A 574 -7.67 15.06 10.70
C GLU A 574 -8.69 16.03 10.13
N ASP A 575 -8.30 16.79 9.11
CA ASP A 575 -9.21 17.68 8.38
C ASP A 575 -10.16 16.93 7.43
N GLY A 576 -10.00 15.62 7.29
CA GLY A 576 -10.80 14.80 6.40
C GLY A 576 -10.45 14.96 4.91
N ASP A 577 -9.32 15.58 4.57
CA ASP A 577 -8.85 15.76 3.19
C ASP A 577 -8.28 14.48 2.60
N LEU A 578 -7.65 13.69 3.48
CA LEU A 578 -7.07 12.39 3.15
C LEU A 578 -7.82 11.26 3.85
N THR A 579 -7.69 10.07 3.31
CA THR A 579 -8.11 8.84 3.99
C THR A 579 -7.06 8.45 5.05
N PRO A 580 -7.36 7.56 6.02
CA PRO A 580 -6.34 7.01 6.93
C PRO A 580 -5.17 6.34 6.22
N SER A 581 -5.35 5.88 4.96
CA SER A 581 -4.28 5.36 4.09
C SER A 581 -3.60 6.45 3.26
N LEU A 582 -3.78 7.74 3.61
CA LEU A 582 -3.20 8.92 2.96
C LEU A 582 -3.59 9.11 1.48
N LYS A 583 -4.75 8.61 1.06
CA LYS A 583 -5.29 8.85 -0.29
C LYS A 583 -6.17 10.10 -0.28
N LEU A 584 -6.05 10.91 -1.34
CA LEU A 584 -6.82 12.14 -1.53
C LEU A 584 -8.34 11.87 -1.60
N LYS A 585 -9.11 12.55 -0.78
CA LYS A 585 -10.57 12.61 -0.89
C LYS A 585 -10.97 13.77 -1.82
N ARG A 586 -10.78 13.59 -3.13
CA ARG A 586 -10.97 14.63 -4.15
C ARG A 586 -12.25 15.45 -3.95
N ARG A 587 -13.41 14.80 -3.79
CA ARG A 587 -14.71 15.49 -3.62
C ARG A 587 -14.73 16.38 -2.39
N VAL A 588 -14.12 15.95 -1.29
CA VAL A 588 -14.04 16.74 -0.05
C VAL A 588 -13.19 17.99 -0.27
N VAL A 589 -12.00 17.80 -0.85
CA VAL A 589 -11.06 18.90 -1.09
C VAL A 589 -11.64 19.90 -2.10
N THR A 590 -12.23 19.44 -3.20
CA THR A 590 -12.86 20.33 -4.19
C THR A 590 -14.07 21.07 -3.60
N ALA A 591 -14.87 20.44 -2.76
CA ALA A 591 -16.00 21.10 -2.08
C ALA A 591 -15.51 22.16 -1.08
N LYS A 592 -14.50 21.86 -0.27
CA LYS A 592 -13.92 22.83 0.70
C LYS A 592 -13.31 24.06 0.03
N HIS A 593 -12.75 23.88 -1.16
CA HIS A 593 -12.04 24.95 -1.89
C HIS A 593 -12.79 25.40 -3.16
N HIS A 594 -14.12 25.19 -3.19
CA HIS A 594 -14.94 25.48 -4.36
C HIS A 594 -14.84 26.96 -4.79
N GLU A 595 -14.97 27.91 -3.86
CA GLU A 595 -14.86 29.34 -4.17
C GLU A 595 -13.49 29.71 -4.76
N LEU A 596 -12.39 29.13 -4.23
CA LEU A 596 -11.05 29.33 -4.75
C LEU A 596 -10.92 28.77 -6.17
N LEU A 597 -11.46 27.58 -6.41
CA LEU A 597 -11.45 26.95 -7.74
C LEU A 597 -12.25 27.78 -8.76
N GLU A 598 -13.43 28.27 -8.39
CA GLU A 598 -14.26 29.11 -9.25
C GLU A 598 -13.57 30.46 -9.57
N SER A 599 -12.91 31.08 -8.60
CA SER A 599 -12.16 32.31 -8.82
C SER A 599 -11.04 32.20 -9.88
N LEU A 600 -10.56 30.96 -10.13
CA LEU A 600 -9.57 30.72 -11.19
C LEU A 600 -10.18 30.82 -12.60
N TYR A 601 -11.51 30.79 -12.74
CA TYR A 601 -12.19 31.02 -14.02
C TYR A 601 -12.57 32.49 -14.23
N ASP A 602 -12.77 33.27 -13.15
CA ASP A 602 -13.22 34.65 -13.21
C ASP A 602 -12.12 35.68 -13.55
N GLN A 603 -10.85 35.31 -13.40
CA GLN A 603 -9.72 36.17 -13.76
C GLN A 603 -9.58 36.20 -15.29
N GLN A 604 -9.95 37.30 -15.94
CA GLN A 604 -9.71 37.57 -17.36
C GLN A 604 -8.25 37.90 -17.65
#